data_6660fff65031415b8d666f0f425997a7
#
_entry.id   6660fff65031415b8d666f0f425997a7
#
_cell.length_a   1.000
_cell.length_b   1.000
_cell.length_c   1.000
_cell.angle_alpha   90.00
_cell.angle_beta   90.00
_cell.angle_gamma   90.00
#
_symmetry.space_group_name_H-M   'P 1'
#
loop_
_entity.id
_entity.type
_entity.pdbx_description
1 polymer ?
#
loop_
_entity_poly.entity_id
_entity_poly.type
_entity_poly.pdbx_seq_one_letter_code
_entity_poly.pdbx_strand_id
1 'polypeptide(L)'
;MRNNRVLRVVCAILIVGLVAGAAAVGIWKLAGNQKSGEEVDVLSTNFIGYDLARAVVGDTGVGASMLLKPGAEMHDFEPTPEDIIKIREADLFIYVGGESDEWVEEMLDDNEISEEKVLRLMDLVDVKEEELVEGMEEGHEDEEGHEHADGEHADEEEHEHTDGEVEYDEHIWTSPVNAMKMVDGVREKLATIYPEKAEAFARYAEEYNTRLMDIDRKIREVVAKGARKELIFGDRFPFRYFVDEYGLNYSAAFPGCSEQTEASSQTIAFLIDKAKAEGAKVILKIELTSDKLAQTIADEAGAKVMTLNAAHNISQEDFERGVTYAEIMEGNLEVLREALK
;
A
#
# COMPACT_ATOMS: atom_id res chain seq x y z
N MET A 1 81.95 13.41 -4.42
CA MET A 1 80.97 12.30 -4.59
C MET A 1 80.01 12.14 -3.38
N ARG A 2 80.18 12.85 -2.26
CA ARG A 2 79.38 12.69 -1.06
C ARG A 2 78.06 13.49 -1.11
N ASN A 3 78.00 14.65 -1.83
CA ASN A 3 76.80 15.51 -1.90
C ASN A 3 75.65 14.93 -2.72
N ASN A 4 75.90 14.10 -3.73
CA ASN A 4 74.83 13.54 -4.59
C ASN A 4 74.06 12.39 -3.88
N ARG A 5 74.60 11.78 -2.83
CA ARG A 5 73.87 10.76 -2.03
C ARG A 5 72.91 11.41 -1.07
N VAL A 6 73.29 12.51 -0.43
CA VAL A 6 72.44 13.25 0.49
C VAL A 6 71.23 13.87 -0.24
N LEU A 7 71.49 14.44 -1.44
CA LEU A 7 70.43 15.01 -2.29
C LEU A 7 69.40 13.94 -2.74
N ARG A 8 69.88 12.74 -3.11
CA ARG A 8 69.02 11.61 -3.51
C ARG A 8 68.18 11.09 -2.32
N VAL A 9 68.72 11.05 -1.15
CA VAL A 9 68.03 10.61 0.10
C VAL A 9 66.96 11.66 0.47
N VAL A 10 67.25 12.95 0.42
CA VAL A 10 66.28 14.03 0.68
C VAL A 10 65.16 14.02 -0.33
N CYS A 11 65.46 13.88 -1.63
CA CYS A 11 64.40 13.76 -2.65
C CYS A 11 63.54 12.51 -2.49
N ALA A 12 64.09 11.34 -2.07
CA ALA A 12 63.33 10.15 -1.84
C ALA A 12 62.40 10.29 -0.62
N ILE A 13 62.83 10.95 0.45
CA ILE A 13 62.02 11.23 1.64
C ILE A 13 60.84 12.19 1.29
N LEU A 14 61.11 13.22 0.45
CA LEU A 14 60.05 14.17 0.01
C LEU A 14 59.02 13.50 -0.89
N ILE A 15 59.42 12.59 -1.77
CA ILE A 15 58.49 11.84 -2.62
C ILE A 15 57.65 10.86 -1.81
N VAL A 16 58.23 10.16 -0.84
CA VAL A 16 57.50 9.27 0.05
C VAL A 16 56.51 10.05 0.95
N GLY A 17 56.91 11.25 1.43
CA GLY A 17 56.02 12.14 2.18
C GLY A 17 54.84 12.66 1.35
N LEU A 18 55.06 13.01 0.05
CA LEU A 18 53.99 13.45 -0.85
C LEU A 18 53.02 12.31 -1.23
N VAL A 19 53.53 11.10 -1.45
CA VAL A 19 52.71 9.93 -1.76
C VAL A 19 51.89 9.50 -0.53
N ALA A 20 52.48 9.54 0.68
CA ALA A 20 51.78 9.25 1.93
C ALA A 20 50.73 10.32 2.25
N GLY A 21 51.02 11.60 1.97
CA GLY A 21 50.05 12.70 2.13
C GLY A 21 48.88 12.60 1.15
N ALA A 22 49.13 12.26 -0.12
CA ALA A 22 48.08 12.04 -1.13
C ALA A 22 47.22 10.80 -0.83
N ALA A 23 47.83 9.72 -0.30
CA ALA A 23 47.11 8.54 0.15
C ALA A 23 46.22 8.83 1.40
N ALA A 24 46.74 9.61 2.35
CA ALA A 24 45.99 10.00 3.54
C ALA A 24 44.79 10.90 3.22
N VAL A 25 44.93 11.85 2.29
CA VAL A 25 43.83 12.71 1.81
C VAL A 25 42.85 11.90 0.97
N GLY A 26 43.31 10.92 0.16
CA GLY A 26 42.45 9.99 -0.57
C GLY A 26 41.63 9.08 0.36
N ILE A 27 42.25 8.54 1.41
CA ILE A 27 41.62 7.71 2.43
C ILE A 27 40.68 8.56 3.28
N TRP A 28 41.01 9.82 3.58
CA TRP A 28 40.12 10.71 4.34
C TRP A 28 38.89 11.14 3.51
N LYS A 29 39.03 11.33 2.19
CA LYS A 29 37.89 11.54 1.28
C LYS A 29 37.05 10.29 1.09
N LEU A 30 37.63 9.09 1.13
CA LEU A 30 36.89 7.82 1.10
C LEU A 30 36.27 7.45 2.46
N ALA A 31 36.91 7.84 3.57
CA ALA A 31 36.36 7.61 4.92
C ALA A 31 35.34 8.68 5.35
N GLY A 32 35.34 9.86 4.72
CA GLY A 32 34.38 10.94 4.98
C GLY A 32 33.00 10.73 4.36
N ASN A 33 32.74 9.61 3.68
CA ASN A 33 31.45 9.30 3.07
C ASN A 33 30.89 7.94 3.48
N GLN A 34 31.27 7.42 4.64
CA GLN A 34 30.48 6.42 5.34
C GLN A 34 29.53 7.18 6.30
N LYS A 35 28.39 7.65 5.76
CA LYS A 35 27.20 7.91 6.58
C LYS A 35 26.87 6.61 7.29
N SER A 36 27.03 6.57 8.57
CA SER A 36 26.61 5.50 9.46
C SER A 36 25.11 5.67 9.68
N GLY A 37 24.32 4.85 9.03
CA GLY A 37 22.85 4.87 8.98
C GLY A 37 22.42 5.13 7.54
N GLU A 38 21.61 4.27 6.98
CA GLU A 38 20.87 4.60 5.76
C GLU A 38 19.99 5.79 6.12
N GLU A 39 20.37 6.98 5.67
CA GLU A 39 19.51 8.16 5.74
C GLU A 39 18.27 7.82 4.91
N VAL A 40 17.14 7.65 5.55
CA VAL A 40 15.86 7.35 4.90
C VAL A 40 15.27 8.68 4.49
N ASP A 41 15.38 9.02 3.21
CA ASP A 41 14.86 10.29 2.72
C ASP A 41 13.31 10.29 2.72
N VAL A 42 12.69 9.22 2.15
CA VAL A 42 11.24 9.03 2.11
C VAL A 42 10.89 7.68 2.73
N LEU A 43 10.02 7.71 3.72
CA LEU A 43 9.53 6.52 4.42
C LEU A 43 8.01 6.42 4.27
N SER A 44 7.51 5.23 3.96
CA SER A 44 6.07 4.95 3.93
C SER A 44 5.69 3.88 4.94
N THR A 45 4.44 3.87 5.41
CA THR A 45 3.91 2.75 6.20
C THR A 45 3.89 1.47 5.38
N ASN A 46 3.41 1.51 4.15
CA ASN A 46 3.09 0.34 3.33
C ASN A 46 3.64 0.40 1.89
N PHE A 47 3.33 -0.64 1.12
CA PHE A 47 3.82 -0.81 -0.26
C PHE A 47 3.35 0.30 -1.20
N ILE A 48 2.09 0.74 -1.11
CA ILE A 48 1.58 1.73 -2.06
C ILE A 48 2.29 3.08 -1.91
N GLY A 49 2.42 3.61 -0.71
CA GLY A 49 3.14 4.86 -0.47
C GLY A 49 4.61 4.76 -0.89
N TYR A 50 5.25 3.60 -0.63
CA TYR A 50 6.61 3.32 -1.10
C TYR A 50 6.72 3.32 -2.62
N ASP A 51 5.85 2.62 -3.33
CA ASP A 51 5.92 2.52 -4.79
C ASP A 51 5.68 3.86 -5.49
N LEU A 52 4.69 4.64 -5.01
CA LEU A 52 4.43 5.98 -5.53
C LEU A 52 5.60 6.92 -5.27
N ALA A 53 6.20 6.88 -4.08
CA ALA A 53 7.41 7.64 -3.78
C ALA A 53 8.57 7.24 -4.68
N ARG A 54 8.84 5.93 -4.81
CA ARG A 54 9.88 5.37 -5.69
C ARG A 54 9.69 5.81 -7.14
N ALA A 55 8.45 5.83 -7.62
CA ALA A 55 8.12 6.26 -8.97
C ALA A 55 8.46 7.75 -9.19
N VAL A 56 8.20 8.61 -8.21
CA VAL A 56 8.43 10.06 -8.30
C VAL A 56 9.90 10.42 -8.11
N VAL A 57 10.60 9.76 -7.17
CA VAL A 57 12.02 10.10 -6.92
C VAL A 57 12.93 9.62 -8.06
N GLY A 58 12.60 8.54 -8.74
CA GLY A 58 13.38 8.02 -9.88
C GLY A 58 14.88 7.91 -9.56
N ASP A 59 15.74 8.43 -10.44
CA ASP A 59 17.20 8.39 -10.31
C ASP A 59 17.81 9.68 -9.70
N THR A 60 17.01 10.46 -8.96
CA THR A 60 17.45 11.73 -8.36
C THR A 60 18.40 11.57 -7.16
N GLY A 61 18.60 10.34 -6.70
CA GLY A 61 19.41 10.02 -5.52
C GLY A 61 18.67 10.25 -4.20
N VAL A 62 17.35 10.50 -4.22
CA VAL A 62 16.47 10.45 -3.05
C VAL A 62 16.03 9.01 -2.86
N GLY A 63 16.21 8.46 -1.66
CA GLY A 63 15.84 7.09 -1.32
C GLY A 63 14.39 6.98 -0.87
N ALA A 64 13.73 5.87 -1.21
CA ALA A 64 12.42 5.51 -0.66
C ALA A 64 12.48 4.16 0.03
N SER A 65 11.75 4.01 1.13
CA SER A 65 11.63 2.76 1.90
C SER A 65 10.25 2.63 2.53
N MET A 66 9.92 1.45 3.08
CA MET A 66 8.67 1.21 3.78
C MET A 66 8.93 0.53 5.12
N LEU A 67 8.02 0.74 6.09
CA LEU A 67 8.02 0.11 7.41
C LEU A 67 7.51 -1.34 7.35
N LEU A 68 6.36 -1.53 6.71
CA LEU A 68 5.74 -2.84 6.58
C LEU A 68 6.63 -3.76 5.75
N LYS A 69 6.97 -4.91 6.29
CA LYS A 69 7.77 -5.90 5.57
C LYS A 69 6.97 -6.53 4.43
N PRO A 70 7.62 -6.85 3.29
CA PRO A 70 6.95 -7.61 2.25
C PRO A 70 6.34 -8.91 2.80
N GLY A 71 5.07 -9.16 2.46
CA GLY A 71 4.30 -10.32 2.91
C GLY A 71 3.67 -10.20 4.30
N ALA A 72 3.88 -9.10 5.03
CA ALA A 72 3.20 -8.86 6.31
C ALA A 72 1.79 -8.32 6.09
N GLU A 73 0.88 -8.59 7.04
CA GLU A 73 -0.47 -8.03 7.04
C GLU A 73 -0.44 -6.57 7.51
N MET A 74 -1.18 -5.69 6.84
CA MET A 74 -1.18 -4.26 7.11
C MET A 74 -2.00 -3.92 8.37
N HIS A 75 -3.14 -4.58 8.54
CA HIS A 75 -4.05 -4.35 9.67
C HIS A 75 -3.47 -4.80 11.02
N ASP A 76 -2.51 -5.73 11.01
CA ASP A 76 -1.82 -6.24 12.22
C ASP A 76 -0.53 -5.45 12.55
N PHE A 77 -0.25 -4.35 11.85
CA PHE A 77 1.04 -3.65 11.99
C PHE A 77 1.09 -2.79 13.25
N GLU A 78 1.99 -3.13 14.17
CA GLU A 78 2.33 -2.32 15.34
C GLU A 78 3.75 -1.74 15.18
N PRO A 79 3.94 -0.40 15.29
CA PRO A 79 5.26 0.21 15.14
C PRO A 79 6.17 -0.12 16.33
N THR A 80 7.42 -0.42 16.04
CA THR A 80 8.45 -0.57 17.07
C THR A 80 9.07 0.79 17.42
N PRO A 81 9.76 0.92 18.59
CA PRO A 81 10.51 2.13 18.91
C PRO A 81 11.55 2.52 17.83
N GLU A 82 12.10 1.53 17.12
CA GLU A 82 13.03 1.78 16.00
C GLU A 82 12.31 2.40 14.80
N ASP A 83 11.07 2.00 14.54
CA ASP A 83 10.27 2.57 13.45
C ASP A 83 9.89 4.01 13.73
N ILE A 84 9.56 4.35 14.99
CA ILE A 84 9.33 5.74 15.42
C ILE A 84 10.58 6.61 15.19
N ILE A 85 11.77 6.07 15.46
CA ILE A 85 13.02 6.79 15.20
C ILE A 85 13.20 7.05 13.69
N LYS A 86 12.95 6.04 12.84
CA LYS A 86 13.02 6.18 11.37
C LYS A 86 12.04 7.23 10.85
N ILE A 87 10.80 7.24 11.36
CA ILE A 87 9.79 8.24 11.00
C ILE A 87 10.25 9.66 11.34
N ARG A 88 10.83 9.87 12.51
CA ARG A 88 11.35 11.17 12.94
C ARG A 88 12.54 11.63 12.10
N GLU A 89 13.39 10.72 11.67
CA GLU A 89 14.61 11.01 10.89
C GLU A 89 14.30 11.20 9.39
N ALA A 90 13.22 10.63 8.87
CA ALA A 90 12.81 10.80 7.48
C ALA A 90 12.55 12.27 7.12
N ASP A 91 12.86 12.65 5.89
CA ASP A 91 12.52 13.96 5.35
C ASP A 91 11.05 14.05 4.94
N LEU A 92 10.47 12.92 4.51
CA LEU A 92 9.05 12.75 4.22
C LEU A 92 8.55 11.40 4.73
N PHE A 93 7.49 11.42 5.53
CA PHE A 93 6.74 10.25 5.96
C PHE A 93 5.39 10.21 5.25
N ILE A 94 5.07 9.08 4.60
CA ILE A 94 3.84 8.86 3.83
C ILE A 94 3.05 7.72 4.49
N TYR A 95 1.77 7.98 4.74
CA TYR A 95 0.83 6.96 5.22
C TYR A 95 -0.51 7.10 4.49
N VAL A 96 -1.32 6.06 4.51
CA VAL A 96 -2.62 6.08 3.83
C VAL A 96 -3.63 6.87 4.63
N GLY A 97 -3.76 6.58 5.91
CA GLY A 97 -4.85 6.94 6.78
C GLY A 97 -5.89 5.82 6.85
N GLY A 98 -6.94 6.00 7.62
CA GLY A 98 -7.93 4.95 7.91
C GLY A 98 -7.51 4.08 9.08
N GLU A 99 -8.23 2.98 9.28
CA GLU A 99 -8.11 2.11 10.45
C GLU A 99 -6.70 1.54 10.63
N SER A 100 -6.09 1.05 9.56
CA SER A 100 -4.72 0.47 9.62
C SER A 100 -3.63 1.45 10.03
N ASP A 101 -3.86 2.74 9.90
CA ASP A 101 -2.91 3.81 10.21
C ASP A 101 -3.35 4.69 11.41
N GLU A 102 -4.35 4.30 12.22
CA GLU A 102 -4.81 5.06 13.40
C GLU A 102 -3.66 5.34 14.38
N TRP A 103 -2.79 4.38 14.59
CA TRP A 103 -1.59 4.54 15.42
C TRP A 103 -0.68 5.69 14.97
N VAL A 104 -0.76 6.09 13.69
CA VAL A 104 0.08 7.16 13.13
C VAL A 104 -0.31 8.50 13.73
N GLU A 105 -1.59 8.83 13.83
CA GLU A 105 -2.06 10.12 14.33
C GLU A 105 -1.65 10.32 15.80
N GLU A 106 -1.84 9.33 16.65
CA GLU A 106 -1.38 9.37 18.05
C GLU A 106 0.15 9.52 18.13
N MET A 107 0.88 8.78 17.29
CA MET A 107 2.34 8.81 17.26
C MET A 107 2.88 10.17 16.79
N LEU A 108 2.24 10.81 15.80
CA LEU A 108 2.65 12.13 15.30
C LEU A 108 2.51 13.21 16.39
N ASP A 109 1.39 13.19 17.12
CA ASP A 109 1.11 14.12 18.22
C ASP A 109 2.09 13.93 19.38
N ASP A 110 2.28 12.70 19.84
CA ASP A 110 3.15 12.38 20.96
C ASP A 110 4.63 12.70 20.71
N ASN A 111 5.07 12.66 19.47
CA ASN A 111 6.47 12.88 19.10
C ASN A 111 6.76 14.26 18.49
N GLU A 112 5.79 15.17 18.48
CA GLU A 112 5.91 16.54 17.93
C GLU A 112 6.48 16.55 16.50
N ILE A 113 6.04 15.60 15.65
CA ILE A 113 6.48 15.49 14.26
C ILE A 113 5.77 16.56 13.42
N SER A 114 6.55 17.36 12.68
CA SER A 114 6.01 18.46 11.88
C SER A 114 5.14 17.95 10.73
N GLU A 115 3.93 18.48 10.56
CA GLU A 115 3.04 18.23 9.43
C GLU A 115 3.70 18.51 8.05
N GLU A 116 4.72 19.39 8.04
CA GLU A 116 5.49 19.66 6.82
C GLU A 116 6.23 18.43 6.30
N LYS A 117 6.53 17.47 7.17
CA LYS A 117 7.20 16.19 6.85
C LYS A 117 6.24 15.03 6.61
N VAL A 118 4.94 15.25 6.69
CA VAL A 118 3.95 14.18 6.65
C VAL A 118 3.04 14.35 5.44
N LEU A 119 2.66 13.23 4.83
CA LEU A 119 1.68 13.17 3.75
C LEU A 119 0.69 12.03 4.00
N ARG A 120 -0.56 12.38 4.30
CA ARG A 120 -1.68 11.44 4.37
C ARG A 120 -2.29 11.31 2.98
N LEU A 121 -2.33 10.10 2.44
CA LEU A 121 -2.79 9.88 1.06
C LEU A 121 -4.30 10.06 0.91
N MET A 122 -5.09 9.74 1.94
CA MET A 122 -6.55 9.96 1.94
C MET A 122 -6.94 11.43 1.77
N ASP A 123 -6.09 12.39 2.17
CA ASP A 123 -6.36 13.82 1.99
C ASP A 123 -6.30 14.28 0.52
N LEU A 124 -5.78 13.44 -0.36
CA LEU A 124 -5.61 13.74 -1.78
C LEU A 124 -6.78 13.30 -2.66
N VAL A 125 -7.75 12.59 -2.09
CA VAL A 125 -8.85 11.96 -2.82
C VAL A 125 -10.19 12.18 -2.13
N ASP A 126 -11.28 11.96 -2.86
CA ASP A 126 -12.62 11.92 -2.26
C ASP A 126 -12.81 10.56 -1.59
N VAL A 127 -12.82 10.54 -0.26
CA VAL A 127 -13.00 9.31 0.53
C VAL A 127 -14.44 8.81 0.50
N LYS A 128 -14.62 7.50 0.65
CA LYS A 128 -15.91 6.80 0.67
C LYS A 128 -16.05 6.01 1.94
N GLU A 129 -17.26 6.00 2.47
CA GLU A 129 -17.62 5.14 3.60
C GLU A 129 -17.46 3.67 3.21
N GLU A 130 -17.02 2.85 4.16
CA GLU A 130 -17.04 1.41 4.00
C GLU A 130 -18.48 0.93 3.79
N GLU A 131 -18.69 -0.04 2.90
CA GLU A 131 -20.02 -0.50 2.52
C GLU A 131 -20.17 -1.99 2.83
N LEU A 132 -21.19 -2.32 3.62
CA LEU A 132 -21.63 -3.69 3.80
C LEU A 132 -22.69 -4.02 2.76
N VAL A 133 -22.43 -5.01 1.90
CA VAL A 133 -23.40 -5.49 0.91
C VAL A 133 -24.07 -6.78 1.34
N GLU A 134 -25.20 -7.12 0.71
CA GLU A 134 -25.95 -8.34 1.02
C GLU A 134 -25.03 -9.59 0.97
N GLY A 135 -25.06 -10.36 2.04
CA GLY A 135 -24.28 -11.60 2.19
C GLY A 135 -22.91 -11.43 2.82
N MET A 136 -22.42 -10.22 3.05
CA MET A 136 -21.25 -9.98 3.87
C MET A 136 -21.55 -10.22 5.35
N GLU A 137 -20.54 -10.67 6.08
CA GLU A 137 -20.60 -10.79 7.54
C GLU A 137 -20.13 -9.48 8.15
N GLU A 138 -20.93 -8.96 9.09
CA GLU A 138 -20.49 -7.88 9.97
C GLU A 138 -19.47 -8.46 10.95
N GLY A 139 -18.39 -7.74 11.20
CA GLY A 139 -17.38 -8.10 12.20
C GLY A 139 -17.93 -7.90 13.61
N HIS A 140 -18.88 -8.76 14.04
CA HIS A 140 -19.31 -8.76 15.42
C HIS A 140 -18.38 -9.64 16.25
N GLU A 141 -17.74 -9.07 17.24
CA GLU A 141 -17.23 -9.82 18.38
C GLU A 141 -18.40 -10.62 18.98
N ASP A 142 -18.29 -11.96 19.02
CA ASP A 142 -19.26 -12.86 19.63
C ASP A 142 -19.41 -12.51 21.13
N GLU A 143 -20.38 -11.66 21.48
CA GLU A 143 -20.91 -11.63 22.84
C GLU A 143 -21.59 -12.97 23.11
N GLU A 144 -20.91 -13.82 23.88
CA GLU A 144 -21.36 -15.11 24.34
C GLU A 144 -22.81 -15.01 24.86
N GLY A 145 -23.68 -15.89 24.30
CA GLY A 145 -25.08 -15.96 24.57
C GLY A 145 -25.41 -15.99 26.05
N HIS A 146 -26.14 -14.99 26.51
CA HIS A 146 -26.91 -15.06 27.74
C HIS A 146 -28.34 -15.49 27.42
N GLU A 147 -28.67 -16.72 27.80
CA GLU A 147 -30.05 -17.21 27.91
C GLU A 147 -30.85 -16.26 28.83
N HIS A 148 -31.77 -15.51 28.27
CA HIS A 148 -32.75 -14.76 29.07
C HIS A 148 -33.98 -15.60 29.34
N ALA A 149 -34.12 -15.96 30.61
CA ALA A 149 -35.38 -16.41 31.18
C ALA A 149 -36.36 -15.22 31.35
N ASP A 150 -37.59 -15.47 31.02
CA ASP A 150 -38.75 -14.56 31.11
C ASP A 150 -38.80 -13.66 32.34
N GLY A 151 -39.03 -12.35 32.13
CA GLY A 151 -39.39 -11.39 33.16
C GLY A 151 -39.87 -10.07 32.56
N GLU A 152 -41.19 -9.88 32.52
CA GLU A 152 -41.84 -8.62 32.16
C GLU A 152 -41.39 -7.48 33.06
N HIS A 153 -40.83 -6.43 32.53
CA HIS A 153 -40.95 -5.05 33.02
C HIS A 153 -40.71 -4.06 31.89
N ALA A 154 -41.74 -3.26 31.59
CA ALA A 154 -41.70 -2.09 30.77
C ALA A 154 -41.00 -0.95 31.53
N ASP A 155 -39.91 -0.46 31.04
CA ASP A 155 -39.44 0.90 31.28
C ASP A 155 -38.77 1.37 29.97
N GLU A 156 -39.33 2.45 29.42
CA GLU A 156 -38.81 3.15 28.23
C GLU A 156 -37.52 3.89 28.67
N GLU A 157 -36.36 3.28 28.46
CA GLU A 157 -35.11 4.00 28.44
C GLU A 157 -34.73 4.24 26.96
N GLU A 158 -34.70 5.53 26.62
CA GLU A 158 -34.11 6.01 25.35
C GLU A 158 -32.68 5.50 25.30
N HIS A 159 -32.42 4.50 24.49
CA HIS A 159 -31.05 4.17 24.07
C HIS A 159 -30.57 5.33 23.19
N GLU A 160 -29.74 6.20 23.75
CA GLU A 160 -28.86 7.03 22.97
C GLU A 160 -28.09 6.08 22.05
N HIS A 161 -28.43 6.10 20.76
CA HIS A 161 -27.54 5.61 19.72
C HIS A 161 -26.27 6.48 19.82
N THR A 162 -25.19 5.92 20.34
CA THR A 162 -23.88 6.46 20.09
C THR A 162 -23.77 6.57 18.58
N ASP A 163 -23.62 7.79 18.05
CA ASP A 163 -23.29 8.03 16.67
C ASP A 163 -22.02 7.19 16.41
N GLY A 164 -22.17 6.06 15.70
CA GLY A 164 -21.02 5.26 15.26
C GLY A 164 -20.14 6.18 14.42
N GLU A 165 -18.87 6.23 14.72
CA GLU A 165 -17.90 6.94 13.88
C GLU A 165 -17.99 6.36 12.47
N VAL A 166 -18.09 7.22 11.47
CA VAL A 166 -18.20 6.82 10.08
C VAL A 166 -16.84 6.28 9.65
N GLU A 167 -16.77 4.99 9.41
CA GLU A 167 -15.56 4.35 8.89
C GLU A 167 -15.44 4.57 7.38
N TYR A 168 -14.28 5.04 6.96
CA TYR A 168 -13.95 5.26 5.55
C TYR A 168 -13.06 4.13 5.04
N ASP A 169 -13.44 3.57 3.89
CA ASP A 169 -12.60 2.60 3.19
C ASP A 169 -11.24 3.21 2.83
N GLU A 170 -10.17 2.61 3.34
CA GLU A 170 -8.79 3.10 3.18
C GLU A 170 -8.13 2.69 1.86
N HIS A 171 -8.75 1.77 1.09
CA HIS A 171 -8.16 1.19 -0.12
C HIS A 171 -8.25 2.11 -1.35
N ILE A 172 -7.97 3.38 -1.14
CA ILE A 172 -8.12 4.48 -2.10
C ILE A 172 -7.33 4.26 -3.40
N TRP A 173 -6.19 3.57 -3.32
CA TRP A 173 -5.27 3.31 -4.42
C TRP A 173 -5.77 2.26 -5.42
N THR A 174 -6.79 1.48 -5.07
CA THR A 174 -7.33 0.47 -5.97
C THR A 174 -7.92 1.10 -7.23
N SER A 175 -8.30 2.38 -7.19
CA SER A 175 -8.57 3.18 -8.40
C SER A 175 -7.28 3.78 -8.97
N PRO A 176 -6.86 3.43 -10.21
CA PRO A 176 -5.75 4.10 -10.88
C PRO A 176 -5.93 5.62 -11.03
N VAL A 177 -7.17 6.10 -11.06
CA VAL A 177 -7.47 7.54 -11.10
C VAL A 177 -7.08 8.22 -9.79
N ASN A 178 -7.36 7.58 -8.66
CA ASN A 178 -6.90 8.06 -7.36
C ASN A 178 -5.38 7.94 -7.23
N ALA A 179 -4.79 6.83 -7.70
CA ALA A 179 -3.34 6.65 -7.70
C ALA A 179 -2.61 7.80 -8.43
N MET A 180 -3.16 8.30 -9.55
CA MET A 180 -2.60 9.47 -10.24
C MET A 180 -2.63 10.75 -9.37
N LYS A 181 -3.72 10.99 -8.63
CA LYS A 181 -3.81 12.13 -7.69
C LYS A 181 -2.76 11.99 -6.57
N MET A 182 -2.57 10.77 -6.05
CA MET A 182 -1.57 10.50 -5.04
C MET A 182 -0.14 10.70 -5.56
N VAL A 183 0.17 10.26 -6.79
CA VAL A 183 1.47 10.57 -7.45
C VAL A 183 1.72 12.07 -7.51
N ASP A 184 0.70 12.86 -7.89
CA ASP A 184 0.81 14.32 -7.93
C ASP A 184 1.03 14.91 -6.54
N GLY A 185 0.34 14.44 -5.50
CA GLY A 185 0.54 14.88 -4.12
C GLY A 185 1.94 14.57 -3.60
N VAL A 186 2.45 13.36 -3.85
CA VAL A 186 3.83 12.97 -3.51
C VAL A 186 4.84 13.88 -4.22
N ARG A 187 4.64 14.15 -5.52
CA ARG A 187 5.47 15.07 -6.31
C ARG A 187 5.50 16.49 -5.72
N GLU A 188 4.34 17.03 -5.35
CA GLU A 188 4.23 18.37 -4.76
C GLU A 188 4.94 18.47 -3.43
N LYS A 189 4.76 17.47 -2.58
CA LYS A 189 5.41 17.41 -1.26
C LYS A 189 6.93 17.32 -1.41
N LEU A 190 7.42 16.42 -2.27
CA LEU A 190 8.85 16.26 -2.55
C LEU A 190 9.47 17.50 -3.20
N ALA A 191 8.75 18.19 -4.10
CA ALA A 191 9.22 19.44 -4.70
C ALA A 191 9.35 20.59 -3.67
N THR A 192 8.57 20.55 -2.59
CA THR A 192 8.69 21.50 -1.48
C THR A 192 9.93 21.20 -0.62
N ILE A 193 10.20 19.92 -0.35
CA ILE A 193 11.34 19.46 0.48
C ILE A 193 12.66 19.59 -0.31
N TYR A 194 12.67 19.25 -1.59
CA TYR A 194 13.84 19.26 -2.47
C TYR A 194 13.62 20.12 -3.72
N PRO A 195 13.53 21.47 -3.57
CA PRO A 195 13.17 22.36 -4.69
C PRO A 195 14.14 22.28 -5.87
N GLU A 196 15.41 21.93 -5.63
CA GLU A 196 16.42 21.75 -6.68
C GLU A 196 16.17 20.49 -7.56
N LYS A 197 15.35 19.54 -7.10
CA LYS A 197 15.00 18.31 -7.82
C LYS A 197 13.56 18.36 -8.40
N ALA A 198 12.82 19.45 -8.18
CA ALA A 198 11.40 19.57 -8.54
C ALA A 198 11.12 19.26 -10.03
N GLU A 199 11.99 19.69 -10.95
CA GLU A 199 11.84 19.42 -12.39
C GLU A 199 11.99 17.92 -12.71
N ALA A 200 12.89 17.21 -12.02
CA ALA A 200 13.06 15.78 -12.19
C ALA A 200 11.85 15.00 -11.64
N PHE A 201 11.36 15.37 -10.45
CA PHE A 201 10.15 14.78 -9.88
C PHE A 201 8.93 14.99 -10.78
N ALA A 202 8.76 16.18 -11.36
CA ALA A 202 7.66 16.45 -12.29
C ALA A 202 7.72 15.53 -13.52
N ARG A 203 8.89 15.31 -14.09
CA ARG A 203 9.10 14.41 -15.23
C ARG A 203 8.75 12.96 -14.87
N TYR A 204 9.25 12.44 -13.76
CA TYR A 204 8.96 11.07 -13.34
C TYR A 204 7.50 10.84 -12.98
N ALA A 205 6.86 11.80 -12.30
CA ALA A 205 5.43 11.75 -12.01
C ALA A 205 4.60 11.74 -13.30
N GLU A 206 4.93 12.58 -14.29
CA GLU A 206 4.27 12.61 -15.60
C GLU A 206 4.42 11.28 -16.35
N GLU A 207 5.62 10.69 -16.35
CA GLU A 207 5.88 9.37 -16.95
C GLU A 207 5.03 8.28 -16.29
N TYR A 208 4.98 8.26 -14.94
CA TYR A 208 4.20 7.27 -14.20
C TYR A 208 2.69 7.47 -14.40
N ASN A 209 2.20 8.71 -14.30
CA ASN A 209 0.79 9.03 -14.55
C ASN A 209 0.35 8.70 -15.99
N THR A 210 1.25 8.86 -16.98
CA THR A 210 0.96 8.41 -18.36
C THR A 210 0.74 6.90 -18.43
N ARG A 211 1.51 6.11 -17.69
CA ARG A 211 1.31 4.66 -17.59
C ARG A 211 -0.01 4.31 -16.91
N LEU A 212 -0.34 5.00 -15.81
CA LEU A 212 -1.61 4.79 -15.09
C LEU A 212 -2.83 5.17 -15.93
N MET A 213 -2.75 6.25 -16.71
CA MET A 213 -3.82 6.62 -17.68
C MET A 213 -4.03 5.54 -18.75
N ASP A 214 -2.98 4.91 -19.23
CA ASP A 214 -3.11 3.80 -20.20
C ASP A 214 -3.75 2.56 -19.56
N ILE A 215 -3.43 2.29 -18.30
CA ILE A 215 -4.06 1.21 -17.51
C ILE A 215 -5.54 1.51 -17.29
N ASP A 216 -5.90 2.71 -16.84
CA ASP A 216 -7.29 3.14 -16.67
C ASP A 216 -8.10 2.95 -17.98
N ARG A 217 -7.57 3.45 -19.11
CA ARG A 217 -8.16 3.26 -20.41
C ARG A 217 -8.39 1.79 -20.76
N LYS A 218 -7.40 0.93 -20.51
CA LYS A 218 -7.50 -0.52 -20.75
C LYS A 218 -8.55 -1.18 -19.86
N ILE A 219 -8.65 -0.80 -18.59
CA ILE A 219 -9.68 -1.30 -17.67
C ILE A 219 -11.07 -0.91 -18.20
N ARG A 220 -11.29 0.37 -18.56
CA ARG A 220 -12.57 0.83 -19.16
C ARG A 220 -12.93 0.04 -20.41
N GLU A 221 -11.95 -0.28 -21.27
CA GLU A 221 -12.19 -1.10 -22.45
C GLU A 221 -12.58 -2.55 -22.10
N VAL A 222 -11.95 -3.15 -21.08
CA VAL A 222 -12.29 -4.49 -20.60
C VAL A 222 -13.70 -4.50 -20.04
N VAL A 223 -14.01 -3.56 -19.16
CA VAL A 223 -15.34 -3.44 -18.54
C VAL A 223 -16.43 -3.15 -19.56
N ALA A 224 -16.17 -2.31 -20.56
CA ALA A 224 -17.13 -2.02 -21.63
C ALA A 224 -17.43 -3.23 -22.53
N LYS A 225 -16.48 -4.14 -22.70
CA LYS A 225 -16.62 -5.37 -23.50
C LYS A 225 -17.13 -6.56 -22.68
N GLY A 226 -17.14 -6.47 -21.37
CA GLY A 226 -17.60 -7.52 -20.47
C GLY A 226 -19.08 -7.85 -20.68
N ALA A 227 -19.42 -9.14 -20.65
CA ALA A 227 -20.81 -9.61 -20.74
C ALA A 227 -21.57 -9.40 -19.44
N ARG A 228 -20.85 -9.23 -18.33
CA ARG A 228 -21.39 -9.01 -16.98
C ARG A 228 -20.68 -7.86 -16.28
N LYS A 229 -21.25 -7.41 -15.16
CA LYS A 229 -20.70 -6.33 -14.34
C LYS A 229 -20.47 -6.75 -12.89
N GLU A 230 -20.80 -7.97 -12.55
CA GLU A 230 -20.68 -8.51 -11.18
C GLU A 230 -19.31 -9.18 -10.99
N LEU A 231 -18.61 -8.81 -9.93
CA LEU A 231 -17.42 -9.47 -9.40
C LEU A 231 -17.79 -10.24 -8.13
N ILE A 232 -17.35 -11.50 -8.00
CA ILE A 232 -17.67 -12.33 -6.84
C ILE A 232 -16.39 -12.74 -6.16
N PHE A 233 -16.24 -12.33 -4.90
CA PHE A 233 -15.08 -12.60 -4.07
C PHE A 233 -15.40 -13.65 -3.00
N GLY A 234 -14.61 -14.71 -2.98
CA GLY A 234 -14.54 -15.63 -1.84
C GLY A 234 -13.45 -15.17 -0.87
N ASP A 235 -13.44 -13.90 -0.51
CA ASP A 235 -12.41 -13.21 0.26
C ASP A 235 -12.93 -11.85 0.77
N ARG A 236 -12.05 -11.03 1.39
CA ARG A 236 -12.25 -9.61 1.68
C ARG A 236 -12.37 -8.79 0.39
N PHE A 237 -12.98 -7.60 0.50
CA PHE A 237 -13.25 -6.75 -0.65
C PHE A 237 -12.62 -5.36 -0.54
N PRO A 238 -11.34 -5.18 -0.82
CA PRO A 238 -10.68 -3.88 -0.78
C PRO A 238 -10.81 -3.06 -2.08
N PHE A 239 -11.84 -3.29 -2.89
CA PHE A 239 -11.96 -2.67 -4.24
C PHE A 239 -13.09 -1.65 -4.36
N ARG A 240 -13.50 -1.02 -3.24
CA ARG A 240 -14.61 -0.06 -3.22
C ARG A 240 -14.44 1.05 -4.26
N TYR A 241 -13.27 1.69 -4.28
CA TYR A 241 -12.97 2.77 -5.24
C TYR A 241 -12.84 2.27 -6.68
N PHE A 242 -12.37 1.05 -6.87
CA PHE A 242 -12.26 0.43 -8.18
C PHE A 242 -13.63 0.17 -8.81
N VAL A 243 -14.54 -0.47 -8.08
CA VAL A 243 -15.86 -0.80 -8.62
C VAL A 243 -16.68 0.45 -8.93
N ASP A 244 -16.60 1.47 -8.09
CA ASP A 244 -17.25 2.75 -8.32
C ASP A 244 -16.71 3.46 -9.56
N GLU A 245 -15.39 3.52 -9.74
CA GLU A 245 -14.74 4.16 -10.88
C GLU A 245 -15.15 3.53 -12.19
N TYR A 246 -15.34 2.20 -12.22
CA TYR A 246 -15.61 1.47 -13.44
C TYR A 246 -17.07 1.01 -13.60
N GLY A 247 -17.96 1.35 -12.67
CA GLY A 247 -19.37 0.98 -12.71
C GLY A 247 -19.59 -0.53 -12.67
N LEU A 248 -18.88 -1.21 -11.77
CA LEU A 248 -19.00 -2.63 -11.49
C LEU A 248 -19.82 -2.85 -10.22
N ASN A 249 -20.46 -4.00 -10.11
CA ASN A 249 -21.08 -4.50 -8.90
C ASN A 249 -20.21 -5.60 -8.31
N TYR A 250 -20.46 -5.93 -7.04
CA TYR A 250 -19.73 -6.99 -6.36
C TYR A 250 -20.55 -7.71 -5.31
N SER A 251 -20.10 -8.91 -4.99
CA SER A 251 -20.52 -9.69 -3.81
C SER A 251 -19.25 -10.28 -3.20
N ALA A 252 -19.10 -10.23 -1.90
CA ALA A 252 -17.91 -10.70 -1.20
C ALA A 252 -18.25 -11.32 0.15
N ALA A 253 -17.28 -12.07 0.70
CA ALA A 253 -17.48 -12.71 2.01
C ALA A 253 -17.37 -11.70 3.16
N PHE A 254 -16.42 -10.75 3.05
CA PHE A 254 -16.08 -9.81 4.11
C PHE A 254 -15.84 -8.41 3.54
N PRO A 255 -16.00 -7.34 4.34
CA PRO A 255 -15.55 -5.99 4.01
C PRO A 255 -14.03 -5.92 3.84
N GLY A 256 -13.53 -4.77 3.35
CA GLY A 256 -12.12 -4.59 2.98
C GLY A 256 -11.15 -4.72 4.14
N CYS A 257 -11.48 -4.11 5.27
CA CYS A 257 -10.67 -4.04 6.48
C CYS A 257 -10.87 -5.22 7.44
N SER A 258 -11.73 -6.20 7.10
CA SER A 258 -12.03 -7.32 7.98
C SER A 258 -10.82 -8.24 8.23
N GLU A 259 -10.57 -8.56 9.48
CA GLU A 259 -9.58 -9.58 9.90
C GLU A 259 -10.13 -11.01 9.81
N GLN A 260 -11.41 -11.18 9.49
CA GLN A 260 -12.07 -12.48 9.44
C GLN A 260 -11.51 -13.32 8.28
N THR A 261 -11.32 -14.61 8.56
CA THR A 261 -10.83 -15.60 7.59
C THR A 261 -11.77 -16.77 7.35
N GLU A 262 -12.83 -16.90 8.18
CA GLU A 262 -13.80 -17.99 8.11
C GLU A 262 -15.21 -17.43 7.99
N ALA A 263 -15.82 -17.62 6.83
CA ALA A 263 -17.20 -17.20 6.57
C ALA A 263 -18.23 -18.19 7.13
N SER A 264 -19.40 -17.68 7.52
CA SER A 264 -20.52 -18.51 7.95
C SER A 264 -21.03 -19.42 6.82
N SER A 265 -21.72 -20.48 7.18
CA SER A 265 -22.37 -21.33 6.19
C SER A 265 -23.42 -20.57 5.37
N GLN A 266 -24.02 -19.51 5.92
CA GLN A 266 -25.00 -18.67 5.24
C GLN A 266 -24.34 -17.81 4.16
N THR A 267 -23.24 -17.12 4.48
CA THR A 267 -22.44 -16.35 3.52
C THR A 267 -21.90 -17.22 2.40
N ILE A 268 -21.38 -18.41 2.72
CA ILE A 268 -20.88 -19.35 1.70
C ILE A 268 -22.04 -19.77 0.77
N ALA A 269 -23.21 -20.14 1.30
CA ALA A 269 -24.36 -20.53 0.50
C ALA A 269 -24.85 -19.37 -0.39
N PHE A 270 -24.93 -18.16 0.14
CA PHE A 270 -25.28 -16.96 -0.61
C PHE A 270 -24.35 -16.74 -1.80
N LEU A 271 -23.03 -16.78 -1.58
CA LEU A 271 -22.03 -16.57 -2.64
C LEU A 271 -22.06 -17.68 -3.71
N ILE A 272 -22.33 -18.93 -3.32
CA ILE A 272 -22.50 -20.05 -4.27
C ILE A 272 -23.74 -19.81 -5.13
N ASP A 273 -24.88 -19.44 -4.53
CA ASP A 273 -26.11 -19.20 -5.25
C ASP A 273 -25.99 -17.99 -6.18
N LYS A 274 -25.35 -16.91 -5.71
CA LYS A 274 -25.04 -15.73 -6.51
C LYS A 274 -24.15 -16.08 -7.70
N ALA A 275 -23.06 -16.82 -7.49
CA ALA A 275 -22.17 -17.27 -8.55
C ALA A 275 -22.87 -18.11 -9.62
N LYS A 276 -23.78 -19.02 -9.21
CA LYS A 276 -24.58 -19.83 -10.11
C LYS A 276 -25.60 -18.98 -10.90
N ALA A 277 -26.30 -18.04 -10.22
CA ALA A 277 -27.29 -17.17 -10.84
C ALA A 277 -26.65 -16.25 -11.89
N GLU A 278 -25.50 -15.67 -11.58
CA GLU A 278 -24.73 -14.83 -12.50
C GLU A 278 -24.00 -15.66 -13.58
N GLY A 279 -23.90 -16.98 -13.43
CA GLY A 279 -23.13 -17.85 -14.30
C GLY A 279 -21.63 -17.52 -14.30
N ALA A 280 -21.13 -17.08 -13.13
CA ALA A 280 -19.76 -16.64 -12.94
C ALA A 280 -18.75 -17.69 -13.40
N LYS A 281 -17.69 -17.25 -14.08
CA LYS A 281 -16.60 -18.12 -14.55
C LYS A 281 -15.40 -18.07 -13.64
N VAL A 282 -15.34 -17.04 -12.81
CA VAL A 282 -14.24 -16.77 -11.88
C VAL A 282 -14.83 -16.40 -10.52
N ILE A 283 -14.28 -16.99 -9.48
CA ILE A 283 -14.38 -16.52 -8.11
C ILE A 283 -13.05 -15.84 -7.78
N LEU A 284 -13.12 -14.62 -7.30
CA LEU A 284 -11.96 -13.80 -7.01
C LEU A 284 -11.51 -13.97 -5.57
N LYS A 285 -10.23 -13.80 -5.36
CA LYS A 285 -9.57 -13.60 -4.07
C LYS A 285 -8.54 -12.48 -4.21
N ILE A 286 -8.04 -11.96 -3.09
CA ILE A 286 -6.92 -11.02 -3.09
C ILE A 286 -5.57 -11.74 -2.98
N GLU A 287 -4.49 -10.98 -3.10
CA GLU A 287 -3.12 -11.51 -2.92
C GLU A 287 -2.86 -11.92 -1.46
N LEU A 288 -1.90 -12.80 -1.29
CA LEU A 288 -1.36 -13.26 0.00
C LEU A 288 -2.37 -13.92 0.96
N THR A 289 -3.61 -14.15 0.53
CA THR A 289 -4.65 -14.84 1.30
C THR A 289 -4.80 -16.32 0.94
N SER A 290 -5.55 -17.06 1.75
CA SER A 290 -5.83 -18.49 1.51
C SER A 290 -6.84 -18.67 0.38
N ASP A 291 -6.63 -19.67 -0.48
CA ASP A 291 -7.58 -20.04 -1.55
C ASP A 291 -8.80 -20.78 -1.05
N LYS A 292 -8.83 -21.25 0.20
CA LYS A 292 -9.78 -22.24 0.72
C LYS A 292 -11.24 -21.85 0.53
N LEU A 293 -11.62 -20.62 0.89
CA LEU A 293 -12.99 -20.13 0.78
C LEU A 293 -13.38 -19.94 -0.69
N ALA A 294 -12.55 -19.22 -1.45
CA ALA A 294 -12.78 -19.00 -2.88
C ALA A 294 -12.87 -20.32 -3.66
N GLN A 295 -12.04 -21.32 -3.33
CA GLN A 295 -12.08 -22.64 -3.96
C GLN A 295 -13.36 -23.41 -3.62
N THR A 296 -13.85 -23.35 -2.38
CA THR A 296 -15.12 -23.97 -1.99
C THR A 296 -16.28 -23.41 -2.80
N ILE A 297 -16.35 -22.09 -2.98
CA ILE A 297 -17.40 -21.45 -3.78
C ILE A 297 -17.24 -21.80 -5.27
N ALA A 298 -16.02 -21.77 -5.78
CA ALA A 298 -15.71 -22.06 -7.18
C ALA A 298 -16.08 -23.49 -7.58
N ASP A 299 -15.74 -24.50 -6.76
CA ASP A 299 -16.04 -25.90 -7.00
C ASP A 299 -17.56 -26.13 -7.13
N GLU A 300 -18.35 -25.52 -6.25
CA GLU A 300 -19.81 -25.65 -6.26
C GLU A 300 -20.49 -24.86 -7.39
N ALA A 301 -19.88 -23.75 -7.82
CA ALA A 301 -20.40 -22.93 -8.92
C ALA A 301 -19.91 -23.38 -10.31
N GLY A 302 -18.93 -24.28 -10.38
CA GLY A 302 -18.28 -24.67 -11.64
C GLY A 302 -17.42 -23.56 -12.24
N ALA A 303 -16.82 -22.75 -11.39
CA ALA A 303 -15.94 -21.62 -11.72
C ALA A 303 -14.46 -21.98 -11.41
N LYS A 304 -13.54 -21.06 -11.75
CA LYS A 304 -12.14 -21.14 -11.35
C LYS A 304 -11.80 -20.01 -10.38
N VAL A 305 -10.82 -20.23 -9.50
CA VAL A 305 -10.29 -19.17 -8.64
C VAL A 305 -9.24 -18.36 -9.41
N MET A 306 -9.28 -17.04 -9.27
CA MET A 306 -8.24 -16.14 -9.75
C MET A 306 -7.99 -15.03 -8.73
N THR A 307 -6.74 -14.58 -8.65
CA THR A 307 -6.36 -13.45 -7.78
C THR A 307 -6.54 -12.13 -8.51
N LEU A 308 -7.40 -11.25 -7.99
CA LEU A 308 -7.38 -9.82 -8.32
C LEU A 308 -6.54 -9.13 -7.25
N ASN A 309 -5.38 -8.63 -7.66
CA ASN A 309 -4.39 -8.10 -6.72
C ASN A 309 -4.75 -6.66 -6.31
N ALA A 310 -4.97 -6.45 -5.02
CA ALA A 310 -5.31 -5.15 -4.45
C ALA A 310 -4.10 -4.24 -4.23
N ALA A 311 -2.89 -4.77 -4.37
CA ALA A 311 -1.65 -4.07 -4.02
C ALA A 311 -1.61 -3.60 -2.54
N HIS A 312 -2.29 -4.31 -1.65
CA HIS A 312 -2.23 -4.12 -0.21
C HIS A 312 -0.81 -4.27 0.32
N ASN A 313 -0.19 -5.36 -0.07
CA ASN A 313 1.20 -5.64 0.19
C ASN A 313 1.80 -6.38 -1.01
N ILE A 314 3.09 -6.61 -0.95
CA ILE A 314 3.86 -7.28 -1.99
C ILE A 314 4.57 -8.50 -1.40
N SER A 315 4.67 -9.59 -2.17
CA SER A 315 5.48 -10.74 -1.75
C SER A 315 6.98 -10.35 -1.68
N GLN A 316 7.75 -11.06 -0.85
CA GLN A 316 9.19 -10.87 -0.78
C GLN A 316 9.86 -11.05 -2.16
N GLU A 317 9.42 -12.04 -2.95
CA GLU A 317 9.94 -12.31 -4.30
C GLU A 317 9.67 -11.14 -5.26
N ASP A 318 8.44 -10.62 -5.26
CA ASP A 318 8.06 -9.51 -6.14
C ASP A 318 8.75 -8.20 -5.72
N PHE A 319 8.91 -7.98 -4.43
CA PHE A 319 9.66 -6.84 -3.90
C PHE A 319 11.12 -6.86 -4.35
N GLU A 320 11.80 -8.01 -4.24
CA GLU A 320 13.19 -8.19 -4.71
C GLU A 320 13.33 -8.02 -6.22
N ARG A 321 12.29 -8.37 -6.99
CA ARG A 321 12.22 -8.15 -8.44
C ARG A 321 11.92 -6.71 -8.80
N GLY A 322 11.52 -5.88 -7.83
CA GLY A 322 11.16 -4.49 -8.04
C GLY A 322 9.82 -4.29 -8.74
N VAL A 323 8.88 -5.23 -8.59
CA VAL A 323 7.51 -5.12 -9.13
C VAL A 323 6.87 -3.81 -8.67
N THR A 324 6.15 -3.17 -9.57
CA THR A 324 5.49 -1.88 -9.33
C THR A 324 3.98 -2.04 -9.19
N TYR A 325 3.32 -1.08 -8.53
CA TYR A 325 1.86 -0.98 -8.52
C TYR A 325 1.28 -0.98 -9.95
N ALA A 326 1.89 -0.26 -10.87
CA ALA A 326 1.46 -0.23 -12.25
C ALA A 326 1.53 -1.62 -12.93
N GLU A 327 2.55 -2.44 -12.64
CA GLU A 327 2.65 -3.82 -13.13
C GLU A 327 1.58 -4.72 -12.52
N ILE A 328 1.27 -4.55 -11.24
CA ILE A 328 0.18 -5.26 -10.56
C ILE A 328 -1.15 -4.94 -11.26
N MET A 329 -1.45 -3.67 -11.48
CA MET A 329 -2.70 -3.25 -12.15
C MET A 329 -2.77 -3.69 -13.61
N GLU A 330 -1.65 -3.78 -14.32
CA GLU A 330 -1.59 -4.38 -15.66
C GLU A 330 -1.92 -5.89 -15.63
N GLY A 331 -1.42 -6.60 -14.63
CA GLY A 331 -1.72 -8.01 -14.38
C GLY A 331 -3.22 -8.26 -14.14
N ASN A 332 -3.88 -7.36 -13.42
CA ASN A 332 -5.31 -7.43 -13.14
C ASN A 332 -6.19 -7.37 -14.41
N LEU A 333 -5.71 -6.82 -15.52
CA LEU A 333 -6.47 -6.75 -16.78
C LEU A 333 -6.89 -8.12 -17.32
N GLU A 334 -6.02 -9.15 -17.18
CA GLU A 334 -6.37 -10.49 -17.63
C GLU A 334 -7.40 -11.13 -16.71
N VAL A 335 -7.26 -10.94 -15.40
CA VAL A 335 -8.22 -11.42 -14.40
C VAL A 335 -9.61 -10.82 -14.66
N LEU A 336 -9.68 -9.50 -14.87
CA LEU A 336 -10.93 -8.81 -15.20
C LEU A 336 -11.56 -9.31 -16.51
N ARG A 337 -10.77 -9.55 -17.56
CA ARG A 337 -11.28 -10.13 -18.82
C ARG A 337 -11.92 -11.50 -18.60
N GLU A 338 -11.35 -12.32 -17.75
CA GLU A 338 -11.90 -13.62 -17.43
C GLU A 338 -13.14 -13.53 -16.52
N ALA A 339 -13.11 -12.67 -15.52
CA ALA A 339 -14.21 -12.50 -14.56
C ALA A 339 -15.47 -11.89 -15.20
N LEU A 340 -15.31 -11.01 -16.17
CA LEU A 340 -16.42 -10.30 -16.83
C LEU A 340 -16.93 -10.98 -18.13
N LYS A 341 -16.47 -12.21 -18.45
CA LYS A 341 -16.93 -12.99 -19.65
C LYS A 341 -18.40 -13.40 -19.56
#